data_6911ab1f3526743f27bde635a036556f
#
_entry.id   6911ab1f3526743f27bde635a036556f
#
_cell.length_a   1.000
_cell.length_b   1.000
_cell.length_c   1.000
_cell.angle_alpha   90.00
_cell.angle_beta   90.00
_cell.angle_gamma   90.00
#
_symmetry.space_group_name_H-M   'P 1'
#
loop_
_entity.id
_entity.type
_entity.pdbx_description
1 polymer ?
#
loop_
_entity_poly.entity_id
_entity_poly.type
_entity_poly.pdbx_seq_one_letter_code
_entity_poly.pdbx_strand_id
1 'polypeptide(L)'
;FYKDNGVILSSTSTISGATQANPCVVTDSSHGYISGTEIFITGVVGMTELNDKYYLVSSKTTNTYELQDIGGTDINSTGFTAYGSAGTSAQTIQLTTTYLTANLFQLKFAQSADVLYVVHPSYKPRKISRTSDTAWTITNITFSDGPFLNTNVESTTLALSGTSGSVTVTASAVTGINGGSGFASTDVGRLIRFKDPAGNWTFLTITGFTDTTHVTATIDGPN
;
A
#
# COMPACT_ATOMS: atom_id res chain seq x y z
N PHE A 1 14.46 -0.89 -3.09
CA PHE A 1 15.20 -0.09 -2.10
C PHE A 1 16.69 -0.26 -2.31
N TYR A 2 17.49 0.79 -2.05
CA TYR A 2 18.94 0.83 -2.27
C TYR A 2 19.66 1.29 -1.01
N LYS A 3 20.82 0.69 -0.73
CA LYS A 3 21.75 1.08 0.31
C LYS A 3 23.18 0.80 -0.17
N ASP A 4 24.11 1.68 0.14
CA ASP A 4 25.55 1.50 -0.16
C ASP A 4 25.82 1.14 -1.65
N ASN A 5 25.09 1.80 -2.55
CA ASN A 5 25.11 1.61 -4.01
C ASN A 5 24.56 0.26 -4.53
N GLY A 6 23.90 -0.53 -3.68
CA GLY A 6 23.27 -1.81 -4.06
C GLY A 6 21.79 -1.88 -3.71
N VAL A 7 21.08 -2.80 -4.35
CA VAL A 7 19.72 -3.17 -3.98
C VAL A 7 19.75 -3.90 -2.64
N ILE A 8 18.81 -3.57 -1.75
CA ILE A 8 18.68 -4.29 -0.48
C ILE A 8 18.08 -5.67 -0.74
N LEU A 9 18.82 -6.69 -0.30
CA LEU A 9 18.46 -8.10 -0.44
C LEU A 9 18.06 -8.70 0.90
N SER A 10 17.22 -9.73 0.85
CA SER A 10 16.93 -10.59 1.99
C SER A 10 18.14 -11.45 2.37
N SER A 11 17.96 -12.33 3.36
CA SER A 11 18.95 -13.40 3.61
C SER A 11 19.13 -14.27 2.36
N THR A 12 20.36 -14.72 2.14
CA THR A 12 20.70 -15.59 1.00
C THR A 12 20.20 -17.01 1.22
N SER A 13 19.77 -17.66 0.13
CA SER A 13 19.54 -19.09 0.03
C SER A 13 20.62 -19.74 -0.84
N THR A 14 20.89 -21.02 -0.64
CA THR A 14 22.00 -21.72 -1.32
C THR A 14 21.50 -22.48 -2.54
N ILE A 15 22.07 -22.16 -3.70
CA ILE A 15 21.83 -22.89 -4.93
C ILE A 15 22.64 -24.19 -4.91
N SER A 16 21.98 -25.32 -5.19
CA SER A 16 22.59 -26.63 -5.28
C SER A 16 22.53 -27.24 -6.68
N GLY A 17 21.90 -26.58 -7.63
CA GLY A 17 21.82 -27.02 -9.02
C GLY A 17 21.19 -25.99 -9.94
N ALA A 18 21.54 -26.05 -11.23
CA ALA A 18 20.83 -25.33 -12.28
C ALA A 18 20.90 -26.16 -13.58
N THR A 19 19.81 -26.17 -14.37
CA THR A 19 19.70 -26.97 -15.57
C THR A 19 20.10 -26.20 -16.84
N GLN A 20 20.69 -26.89 -17.82
CA GLN A 20 20.83 -26.38 -19.18
C GLN A 20 19.52 -26.68 -19.94
N ALA A 21 18.51 -25.89 -19.73
CA ALA A 21 17.16 -26.09 -20.26
C ALA A 21 16.47 -24.76 -20.63
N ASN A 22 15.31 -24.85 -21.25
CA ASN A 22 14.42 -23.72 -21.48
C ASN A 22 13.01 -24.08 -20.96
N PRO A 23 12.55 -23.50 -19.84
CA PRO A 23 13.25 -22.55 -18.97
C PRO A 23 14.39 -23.18 -18.15
N CYS A 24 15.31 -22.34 -17.68
CA CYS A 24 16.33 -22.72 -16.71
C CYS A 24 15.66 -23.03 -15.37
N VAL A 25 15.89 -24.22 -14.82
CA VAL A 25 15.41 -24.62 -13.49
C VAL A 25 16.56 -24.56 -12.49
N VAL A 26 16.37 -23.83 -11.41
CA VAL A 26 17.32 -23.74 -10.28
C VAL A 26 16.84 -24.65 -9.15
N THR A 27 17.76 -25.42 -8.56
CA THR A 27 17.54 -26.19 -7.33
C THR A 27 18.09 -25.41 -6.14
N ASP A 28 17.20 -25.09 -5.21
CA ASP A 28 17.46 -24.28 -4.03
C ASP A 28 16.50 -24.73 -2.92
N SER A 29 17.01 -25.54 -2.01
CA SER A 29 16.17 -26.23 -1.01
C SER A 29 15.52 -25.26 -0.03
N SER A 30 14.20 -25.36 0.10
CA SER A 30 13.40 -24.56 1.06
C SER A 30 13.55 -23.05 0.87
N HIS A 31 13.70 -22.59 -0.36
CA HIS A 31 13.96 -21.18 -0.71
C HIS A 31 12.85 -20.20 -0.25
N GLY A 32 11.61 -20.68 -0.07
CA GLY A 32 10.50 -19.85 0.42
C GLY A 32 9.93 -18.83 -0.58
N TYR A 33 10.45 -18.75 -1.81
CA TYR A 33 9.99 -17.79 -2.80
C TYR A 33 8.59 -18.11 -3.30
N ILE A 34 7.89 -17.10 -3.79
CA ILE A 34 6.63 -17.24 -4.52
C ILE A 34 6.85 -16.84 -5.99
N SER A 35 5.97 -17.28 -6.88
CA SER A 35 6.04 -16.86 -8.30
C SER A 35 5.87 -15.35 -8.42
N GLY A 36 6.69 -14.73 -9.26
CA GLY A 36 6.79 -13.26 -9.39
C GLY A 36 7.77 -12.60 -8.42
N THR A 37 8.40 -13.37 -7.49
CA THR A 37 9.47 -12.84 -6.65
C THR A 37 10.69 -12.49 -7.51
N GLU A 38 11.22 -11.27 -7.34
CA GLU A 38 12.50 -10.87 -7.93
C GLU A 38 13.63 -11.29 -7.01
N ILE A 39 14.61 -12.02 -7.58
CA ILE A 39 15.78 -12.52 -6.89
C ILE A 39 17.05 -12.04 -7.59
N PHE A 40 18.14 -11.95 -6.84
CA PHE A 40 19.50 -11.71 -7.32
C PHE A 40 20.32 -13.01 -7.13
N ILE A 41 21.00 -13.45 -8.18
CA ILE A 41 21.86 -14.65 -8.17
C ILE A 41 23.32 -14.22 -8.28
N THR A 42 24.18 -14.83 -7.48
CA THR A 42 25.64 -14.59 -7.52
C THR A 42 26.39 -15.82 -7.03
N GLY A 43 27.70 -15.89 -7.37
CA GLY A 43 28.65 -16.90 -6.87
C GLY A 43 28.47 -18.31 -7.43
N VAL A 44 27.69 -18.49 -8.50
CA VAL A 44 27.55 -19.79 -9.20
C VAL A 44 28.88 -20.10 -9.91
N VAL A 45 29.36 -21.32 -9.71
CA VAL A 45 30.55 -21.87 -10.37
C VAL A 45 30.09 -22.78 -11.52
N GLY A 46 30.71 -22.65 -12.67
CA GLY A 46 30.33 -23.34 -13.89
C GLY A 46 29.37 -22.48 -14.72
N MET A 47 28.08 -22.46 -14.39
CA MET A 47 27.04 -21.66 -15.07
C MET A 47 27.13 -20.17 -14.65
N THR A 48 28.26 -19.54 -14.92
CA THR A 48 28.53 -18.15 -14.52
C THR A 48 27.65 -17.12 -15.22
N GLU A 49 26.99 -17.50 -16.29
CA GLU A 49 26.04 -16.67 -17.03
C GLU A 49 24.83 -16.24 -16.17
N LEU A 50 24.58 -16.97 -15.08
CA LEU A 50 23.54 -16.61 -14.10
C LEU A 50 23.98 -15.53 -13.13
N ASN A 51 25.29 -15.31 -12.94
CA ASN A 51 25.81 -14.44 -11.88
C ASN A 51 25.54 -12.95 -12.13
N ASP A 52 25.36 -12.26 -11.02
CA ASP A 52 25.24 -10.81 -10.91
C ASP A 52 24.07 -10.23 -11.71
N LYS A 53 22.97 -11.00 -11.74
CA LYS A 53 21.75 -10.66 -12.47
C LYS A 53 20.51 -10.83 -11.59
N TYR A 54 19.47 -10.09 -11.95
CA TYR A 54 18.14 -10.20 -11.38
C TYR A 54 17.25 -11.06 -12.25
N TYR A 55 16.44 -11.89 -11.59
CA TYR A 55 15.50 -12.80 -12.23
C TYR A 55 14.15 -12.77 -11.53
N LEU A 56 13.08 -13.10 -12.25
CA LEU A 56 11.79 -13.43 -11.67
C LEU A 56 11.70 -14.95 -11.48
N VAL A 57 11.18 -15.34 -10.33
CA VAL A 57 10.84 -16.73 -10.02
C VAL A 57 9.54 -17.10 -10.70
N SER A 58 9.51 -18.23 -11.43
CA SER A 58 8.27 -18.83 -11.95
C SER A 58 8.20 -20.33 -11.64
N SER A 59 7.06 -20.96 -11.87
CA SER A 59 6.82 -22.42 -11.73
C SER A 59 7.47 -23.05 -10.50
N LYS A 60 7.39 -22.36 -9.34
CA LYS A 60 8.10 -22.77 -8.13
C LYS A 60 7.53 -24.03 -7.49
N THR A 61 8.41 -24.86 -6.94
CA THR A 61 8.11 -25.91 -5.94
C THR A 61 8.67 -25.52 -4.58
N THR A 62 8.78 -26.44 -3.63
CA THR A 62 9.47 -26.20 -2.35
C THR A 62 10.98 -26.04 -2.53
N ASN A 63 11.58 -26.72 -3.51
CA ASN A 63 13.03 -26.85 -3.66
C ASN A 63 13.55 -26.41 -5.02
N THR A 64 12.68 -26.02 -5.95
CA THR A 64 13.07 -25.59 -7.29
C THR A 64 12.23 -24.44 -7.79
N TYR A 65 12.78 -23.67 -8.69
CA TYR A 65 12.06 -22.63 -9.44
C TYR A 65 12.64 -22.45 -10.83
N GLU A 66 11.80 -21.99 -11.73
CA GLU A 66 12.21 -21.56 -13.07
C GLU A 66 12.59 -20.08 -13.06
N LEU A 67 13.52 -19.73 -13.95
CA LEU A 67 13.98 -18.34 -14.08
C LEU A 67 13.33 -17.68 -15.29
N GLN A 68 12.87 -16.45 -15.06
CA GLN A 68 12.48 -15.50 -16.10
C GLN A 68 13.33 -14.22 -15.99
N ASP A 69 13.50 -13.52 -17.09
CA ASP A 69 14.02 -12.15 -17.04
C ASP A 69 13.01 -11.20 -16.39
N ILE A 70 13.41 -9.97 -16.12
CA ILE A 70 12.56 -8.94 -15.47
C ILE A 70 11.33 -8.60 -16.33
N GLY A 71 11.37 -8.88 -17.63
CA GLY A 71 10.23 -8.74 -18.55
C GLY A 71 9.26 -9.91 -18.55
N GLY A 72 9.57 -11.01 -17.81
CA GLY A 72 8.74 -12.22 -17.74
C GLY A 72 9.01 -13.24 -18.85
N THR A 73 10.14 -13.14 -19.57
CA THR A 73 10.55 -14.10 -20.58
C THR A 73 11.40 -15.20 -19.95
N ASP A 74 11.14 -16.46 -20.28
CA ASP A 74 11.88 -17.59 -19.74
C ASP A 74 13.37 -17.52 -20.11
N ILE A 75 14.23 -17.83 -19.14
CA ILE A 75 15.67 -17.90 -19.35
C ILE A 75 16.01 -19.22 -20.06
N ASN A 76 16.47 -19.10 -21.29
CA ASN A 76 16.99 -20.24 -22.05
C ASN A 76 18.48 -20.45 -21.71
N SER A 77 18.77 -21.44 -20.89
CA SER A 77 20.13 -21.83 -20.48
C SER A 77 20.73 -23.00 -21.26
N THR A 78 20.11 -23.43 -22.35
CA THR A 78 20.61 -24.59 -23.13
C THR A 78 22.02 -24.38 -23.69
N GLY A 79 22.43 -23.13 -23.92
CA GLY A 79 23.77 -22.76 -24.38
C GLY A 79 24.71 -22.30 -23.27
N PHE A 80 24.28 -22.33 -22.00
CA PHE A 80 25.14 -21.91 -20.90
C PHE A 80 26.16 -22.98 -20.50
N THR A 81 27.20 -22.60 -19.80
CA THR A 81 28.11 -23.55 -19.19
C THR A 81 27.37 -24.41 -18.17
N ALA A 82 27.73 -25.69 -18.04
CA ALA A 82 27.07 -26.59 -17.08
C ALA A 82 27.30 -26.08 -15.64
N TYR A 83 26.25 -26.18 -14.80
CA TYR A 83 26.38 -25.89 -13.37
C TYR A 83 27.42 -26.82 -12.75
N GLY A 84 28.36 -26.23 -12.04
CA GLY A 84 29.41 -26.95 -11.31
C GLY A 84 29.14 -27.06 -9.82
N SER A 85 29.03 -25.92 -9.15
CA SER A 85 28.79 -25.86 -7.71
C SER A 85 28.51 -24.43 -7.26
N ALA A 86 28.19 -24.30 -5.96
CA ALA A 86 28.04 -23.02 -5.25
C ALA A 86 26.94 -22.12 -5.82
N GLY A 87 26.95 -20.89 -5.41
CA GLY A 87 25.96 -19.87 -5.77
C GLY A 87 24.93 -19.63 -4.67
N THR A 88 24.45 -18.40 -4.64
CA THR A 88 23.37 -17.99 -3.74
C THR A 88 22.33 -17.21 -4.51
N SER A 89 21.10 -17.33 -4.05
CA SER A 89 20.00 -16.46 -4.43
C SER A 89 19.54 -15.63 -3.24
N ALA A 90 19.06 -14.41 -3.48
CA ALA A 90 18.48 -13.57 -2.46
C ALA A 90 17.34 -12.75 -3.04
N GLN A 91 16.21 -12.67 -2.33
CA GLN A 91 15.07 -11.87 -2.76
C GLN A 91 15.38 -10.38 -2.62
N THR A 92 15.00 -9.57 -3.61
CA THR A 92 14.99 -8.12 -3.48
C THR A 92 13.90 -7.69 -2.50
N ILE A 93 14.18 -6.69 -1.67
CA ILE A 93 13.18 -6.17 -0.74
C ILE A 93 12.16 -5.36 -1.52
N GLN A 94 10.93 -5.86 -1.55
CA GLN A 94 9.79 -5.27 -2.23
C GLN A 94 8.68 -4.93 -1.23
N LEU A 95 8.01 -3.83 -1.49
CA LEU A 95 6.84 -3.38 -0.73
C LEU A 95 5.65 -3.29 -1.68
N THR A 96 4.66 -4.16 -1.47
CA THR A 96 3.45 -4.16 -2.30
C THR A 96 2.67 -2.86 -2.08
N THR A 97 2.29 -2.23 -3.17
CA THR A 97 1.47 -1.02 -3.17
C THR A 97 0.20 -1.23 -3.98
N THR A 98 -0.79 -0.36 -3.80
CA THR A 98 -2.03 -0.37 -4.58
C THR A 98 -2.00 0.65 -5.73
N TYR A 99 -0.86 1.33 -5.95
CA TYR A 99 -0.74 2.29 -7.05
C TYR A 99 -0.63 1.55 -8.38
N LEU A 100 -1.41 1.99 -9.36
CA LEU A 100 -1.34 1.46 -10.72
C LEU A 100 -0.19 2.13 -11.48
N THR A 101 0.35 1.47 -12.50
CA THR A 101 1.42 1.98 -13.35
C THR A 101 1.10 3.37 -13.91
N ALA A 102 -0.16 3.60 -14.32
CA ALA A 102 -0.62 4.90 -14.83
C ALA A 102 -0.56 6.03 -13.79
N ASN A 103 -0.51 5.71 -12.50
CA ASN A 103 -0.50 6.70 -11.42
C ASN A 103 0.91 7.11 -10.96
N LEU A 104 1.94 6.35 -11.33
CA LEU A 104 3.29 6.49 -10.77
C LEU A 104 3.88 7.89 -10.96
N PHE A 105 3.66 8.52 -12.11
CA PHE A 105 4.16 9.87 -12.41
C PHE A 105 3.40 11.01 -11.68
N GLN A 106 2.26 10.69 -11.06
CA GLN A 106 1.48 11.64 -10.29
C GLN A 106 1.79 11.59 -8.79
N LEU A 107 2.58 10.61 -8.37
CA LEU A 107 3.01 10.48 -6.98
C LEU A 107 3.92 11.66 -6.59
N LYS A 108 3.67 12.22 -5.41
CA LYS A 108 4.53 13.21 -4.78
C LYS A 108 5.08 12.63 -3.49
N PHE A 109 6.34 13.00 -3.19
CA PHE A 109 7.09 12.44 -2.08
C PHE A 109 7.65 13.54 -1.20
N ALA A 110 7.65 13.28 0.11
CA ALA A 110 8.41 14.03 1.10
C ALA A 110 9.02 13.04 2.09
N GLN A 111 10.29 13.22 2.45
CA GLN A 111 10.98 12.32 3.37
C GLN A 111 11.38 13.06 4.64
N SER A 112 11.23 12.38 5.78
CA SER A 112 11.76 12.80 7.06
C SER A 112 12.32 11.58 7.78
N ALA A 113 13.64 11.57 8.03
CA ALA A 113 14.36 10.42 8.59
C ALA A 113 14.00 9.11 7.86
N ASP A 114 13.55 8.10 8.58
CA ASP A 114 13.18 6.77 8.06
C ASP A 114 11.73 6.68 7.56
N VAL A 115 11.07 7.82 7.33
CA VAL A 115 9.68 7.86 6.84
C VAL A 115 9.59 8.62 5.53
N LEU A 116 9.05 7.96 4.50
CA LEU A 116 8.69 8.56 3.22
C LEU A 116 7.18 8.74 3.16
N TYR A 117 6.74 9.99 3.04
CA TYR A 117 5.34 10.35 2.82
C TYR A 117 5.04 10.31 1.33
N VAL A 118 3.93 9.67 0.96
CA VAL A 118 3.52 9.48 -0.42
C VAL A 118 2.09 9.98 -0.58
N VAL A 119 1.89 10.91 -1.50
CA VAL A 119 0.56 11.46 -1.80
C VAL A 119 0.25 11.37 -3.29
N HIS A 120 -1.04 11.21 -3.61
CA HIS A 120 -1.59 11.15 -4.95
C HIS A 120 -3.02 11.69 -4.94
N PRO A 121 -3.51 12.37 -6.00
CA PRO A 121 -4.86 12.96 -5.99
C PRO A 121 -6.00 11.96 -5.75
N SER A 122 -5.85 10.71 -6.20
CA SER A 122 -6.89 9.67 -6.14
C SER A 122 -6.69 8.63 -5.04
N TYR A 123 -5.66 8.77 -4.20
CA TYR A 123 -5.37 7.81 -3.13
C TYR A 123 -5.19 8.54 -1.80
N LYS A 124 -5.56 7.88 -0.71
CA LYS A 124 -5.26 8.38 0.63
C LYS A 124 -3.76 8.59 0.80
N PRO A 125 -3.33 9.68 1.45
CA PRO A 125 -1.94 9.87 1.80
C PRO A 125 -1.40 8.70 2.62
N ARG A 126 -0.19 8.26 2.29
CA ARG A 126 0.47 7.12 2.93
C ARG A 126 1.85 7.49 3.44
N LYS A 127 2.31 6.73 4.40
CA LYS A 127 3.69 6.74 4.84
C LYS A 127 4.30 5.37 4.65
N ILE A 128 5.51 5.34 4.12
CA ILE A 128 6.40 4.18 4.08
C ILE A 128 7.43 4.40 5.18
N SER A 129 7.46 3.50 6.15
CA SER A 129 8.38 3.58 7.29
C SER A 129 9.37 2.42 7.24
N ARG A 130 10.66 2.73 7.44
CA ARG A 130 11.73 1.76 7.57
C ARG A 130 12.00 1.52 9.05
N THR A 131 12.01 0.26 9.48
CA THR A 131 12.42 -0.15 10.83
C THR A 131 13.77 -0.86 10.80
N SER A 132 14.14 -1.48 9.68
CA SER A 132 15.48 -1.99 9.38
C SER A 132 15.69 -1.97 7.86
N ASP A 133 16.87 -2.37 7.39
CA ASP A 133 17.15 -2.43 5.95
C ASP A 133 16.18 -3.35 5.20
N THR A 134 15.75 -4.43 5.82
CA THR A 134 14.87 -5.42 5.24
C THR A 134 13.41 -5.32 5.71
N ALA A 135 13.09 -4.44 6.66
CA ALA A 135 11.75 -4.30 7.23
C ALA A 135 11.15 -2.93 6.93
N TRP A 136 10.14 -2.93 6.07
CA TRP A 136 9.45 -1.76 5.58
C TRP A 136 7.94 -1.95 5.71
N THR A 137 7.24 -0.89 6.03
CA THR A 137 5.77 -0.90 6.14
C THR A 137 5.18 0.25 5.34
N ILE A 138 3.98 0.04 4.77
CA ILE A 138 3.17 1.09 4.16
C ILE A 138 1.85 1.18 4.91
N THR A 139 1.51 2.37 5.39
CA THR A 139 0.28 2.64 6.13
C THR A 139 -0.37 3.93 5.66
N ASN A 140 -1.69 4.03 5.78
CA ASN A 140 -2.38 5.29 5.58
C ASN A 140 -1.99 6.29 6.67
N ILE A 141 -1.92 7.56 6.31
CA ILE A 141 -1.75 8.64 7.28
C ILE A 141 -3.12 8.93 7.89
N THR A 142 -3.19 8.92 9.21
CA THR A 142 -4.35 9.42 9.94
C THR A 142 -4.12 10.88 10.24
N PHE A 143 -5.01 11.73 9.78
CA PHE A 143 -5.00 13.15 10.09
C PHE A 143 -5.80 13.39 11.37
N SER A 144 -5.29 14.29 12.19
CA SER A 144 -6.09 14.86 13.28
C SER A 144 -6.70 16.14 12.74
N ASP A 145 -8.02 16.09 12.58
CA ASP A 145 -8.76 17.21 11.99
C ASP A 145 -9.11 18.24 13.03
N GLY A 146 -9.39 19.42 12.57
CA GLY A 146 -9.88 20.49 13.43
C GLY A 146 -9.36 21.85 13.02
N PRO A 147 -9.71 22.87 13.78
CA PRO A 147 -10.46 22.80 15.04
C PRO A 147 -11.96 22.53 14.83
N PHE A 148 -12.52 21.63 15.64
CA PHE A 148 -13.96 21.44 15.76
C PHE A 148 -14.44 22.02 17.09
N LEU A 149 -15.71 22.34 17.16
CA LEU A 149 -16.37 22.60 18.44
C LEU A 149 -16.30 21.36 19.35
N ASN A 150 -16.49 21.53 20.63
CA ASN A 150 -16.58 20.42 21.56
C ASN A 150 -17.62 19.41 21.10
N THR A 151 -17.37 18.13 21.39
CA THR A 151 -18.33 17.07 21.10
C THR A 151 -19.68 17.42 21.71
N ASN A 152 -20.75 17.25 20.94
CA ASN A 152 -22.10 17.40 21.45
C ASN A 152 -22.32 16.40 22.60
N VAL A 153 -22.72 16.90 23.77
CA VAL A 153 -23.06 16.12 24.98
C VAL A 153 -24.56 16.07 25.22
N GLU A 154 -25.35 16.78 24.41
CA GLU A 154 -26.79 16.73 24.45
C GLU A 154 -27.34 15.40 23.90
N SER A 155 -28.62 15.14 24.21
CA SER A 155 -29.28 13.92 23.75
C SER A 155 -29.64 13.91 22.24
N THR A 156 -29.41 15.02 21.55
CA THR A 156 -29.65 15.14 20.11
C THR A 156 -28.71 14.21 19.33
N THR A 157 -29.28 13.34 18.51
CA THR A 157 -28.56 12.43 17.60
C THR A 157 -28.72 12.87 16.16
N LEU A 158 -27.77 12.49 15.32
CA LEU A 158 -27.86 12.69 13.88
C LEU A 158 -28.03 11.33 13.19
N ALA A 159 -28.98 11.24 12.29
CA ALA A 159 -29.18 10.09 11.40
C ALA A 159 -28.84 10.48 9.96
N LEU A 160 -28.18 9.60 9.24
CA LEU A 160 -27.83 9.78 7.83
C LEU A 160 -28.69 8.89 6.95
N SER A 161 -29.15 9.39 5.81
CA SER A 161 -29.94 8.62 4.84
C SER A 161 -29.12 7.61 4.04
N GLY A 162 -27.78 7.62 4.16
CA GLY A 162 -26.86 6.74 3.44
C GLY A 162 -25.46 6.76 4.05
N THR A 163 -24.56 5.93 3.51
CA THR A 163 -23.19 5.74 4.01
C THR A 163 -22.11 6.32 3.09
N SER A 164 -22.48 6.90 1.96
CA SER A 164 -21.56 7.51 1.00
C SER A 164 -22.28 8.52 0.09
N GLY A 165 -21.52 9.44 -0.49
CA GLY A 165 -22.03 10.44 -1.42
C GLY A 165 -22.93 11.47 -0.76
N SER A 166 -23.92 11.96 -1.49
CA SER A 166 -24.89 12.94 -0.99
C SER A 166 -25.95 12.27 -0.12
N VAL A 167 -26.12 12.78 1.08
CA VAL A 167 -27.05 12.24 2.10
C VAL A 167 -27.89 13.36 2.71
N THR A 168 -29.06 13.00 3.25
CA THR A 168 -29.81 13.85 4.17
C THR A 168 -29.32 13.55 5.59
N VAL A 169 -28.99 14.58 6.33
CA VAL A 169 -28.70 14.53 7.76
C VAL A 169 -29.95 14.97 8.51
N THR A 170 -30.48 14.10 9.36
CA THR A 170 -31.65 14.38 10.20
C THR A 170 -31.24 14.43 11.65
N ALA A 171 -31.51 15.55 12.30
CA ALA A 171 -31.32 15.71 13.75
C ALA A 171 -32.61 15.30 14.49
N SER A 172 -32.46 14.54 15.59
CA SER A 172 -33.60 14.15 16.43
C SER A 172 -34.24 15.30 17.19
N ALA A 173 -33.50 16.39 17.38
CA ALA A 173 -33.95 17.64 18.02
C ALA A 173 -33.04 18.78 17.57
N VAL A 174 -33.40 20.01 17.93
CA VAL A 174 -32.57 21.21 17.67
C VAL A 174 -31.57 21.50 18.80
N THR A 175 -31.74 20.90 19.98
CA THR A 175 -30.88 21.10 21.15
C THR A 175 -29.43 20.72 20.80
N GLY A 176 -28.50 21.58 21.19
CA GLY A 176 -27.05 21.37 20.91
C GLY A 176 -26.61 21.78 19.51
N ILE A 177 -27.54 22.16 18.61
CA ILE A 177 -27.24 22.68 17.28
C ILE A 177 -27.44 24.18 17.29
N ASN A 178 -26.41 24.96 16.96
CA ASN A 178 -26.44 26.43 16.92
C ASN A 178 -27.09 27.09 18.18
N GLY A 179 -26.71 26.61 19.37
CA GLY A 179 -27.25 27.09 20.64
C GLY A 179 -28.74 26.78 20.87
N GLY A 180 -29.24 25.71 20.28
CA GLY A 180 -30.62 25.26 20.39
C GLY A 180 -31.55 25.76 19.28
N SER A 181 -31.04 26.46 18.27
CA SER A 181 -31.82 26.99 17.14
C SER A 181 -31.98 26.00 16.00
N GLY A 182 -31.24 24.89 16.05
CA GLY A 182 -31.18 23.91 14.96
C GLY A 182 -30.28 24.35 13.80
N PHE A 183 -30.33 23.63 12.70
CA PHE A 183 -29.61 24.00 11.48
C PHE A 183 -30.10 25.32 10.90
N ALA A 184 -29.23 26.03 10.22
CA ALA A 184 -29.50 27.29 9.54
C ALA A 184 -28.92 27.29 8.12
N SER A 185 -29.43 28.15 7.25
CA SER A 185 -28.91 28.30 5.88
C SER A 185 -27.42 28.73 5.84
N THR A 186 -26.96 29.39 6.91
CA THR A 186 -25.56 29.78 7.10
C THR A 186 -24.65 28.63 7.43
N ASP A 187 -25.15 27.44 7.66
CA ASP A 187 -24.35 26.23 7.91
C ASP A 187 -23.89 25.54 6.61
N VAL A 188 -24.41 25.94 5.48
CA VAL A 188 -23.93 25.45 4.17
C VAL A 188 -22.45 25.77 4.01
N GLY A 189 -21.65 24.75 3.68
CA GLY A 189 -20.20 24.80 3.62
C GLY A 189 -19.49 24.45 4.93
N ARG A 190 -20.22 24.31 6.06
CA ARG A 190 -19.63 23.84 7.32
C ARG A 190 -19.49 22.33 7.34
N LEU A 191 -18.61 21.87 8.22
CA LEU A 191 -18.31 20.44 8.42
C LEU A 191 -19.02 19.92 9.67
N ILE A 192 -19.57 18.72 9.55
CA ILE A 192 -20.02 17.91 10.69
C ILE A 192 -19.06 16.73 10.82
N ARG A 193 -18.52 16.49 12.02
CA ARG A 193 -17.71 15.33 12.33
C ARG A 193 -18.52 14.35 13.18
N PHE A 194 -18.50 13.07 12.81
CA PHE A 194 -19.18 12.03 13.57
C PHE A 194 -18.36 10.74 13.57
N LYS A 195 -18.69 9.83 14.48
CA LYS A 195 -18.16 8.46 14.46
C LYS A 195 -19.14 7.54 13.74
N ASP A 196 -18.60 6.73 12.83
CA ASP A 196 -19.36 5.62 12.24
C ASP A 196 -19.57 4.49 13.27
N PRO A 197 -20.44 3.48 12.99
CA PRO A 197 -20.64 2.35 13.88
C PRO A 197 -19.38 1.52 14.18
N ALA A 198 -18.35 1.59 13.31
CA ALA A 198 -17.06 0.94 13.52
C ALA A 198 -16.10 1.76 14.40
N GLY A 199 -16.52 2.96 14.80
CA GLY A 199 -15.73 3.85 15.65
C GLY A 199 -14.76 4.78 14.91
N ASN A 200 -14.79 4.80 13.58
CA ASN A 200 -13.94 5.67 12.78
C ASN A 200 -14.55 7.08 12.71
N TRP A 201 -13.68 8.08 12.70
CA TRP A 201 -14.12 9.45 12.47
C TRP A 201 -14.33 9.70 10.98
N THR A 202 -15.47 10.31 10.67
CA THR A 202 -15.90 10.69 9.32
C THR A 202 -16.41 12.13 9.33
N PHE A 203 -16.34 12.79 8.18
CA PHE A 203 -16.91 14.13 8.03
C PHE A 203 -18.00 14.15 6.98
N LEU A 204 -18.83 15.17 7.14
CA LEU A 204 -19.83 15.61 6.17
C LEU A 204 -19.60 17.08 5.87
N THR A 205 -19.61 17.46 4.61
CA THR A 205 -19.75 18.87 4.22
C THR A 205 -21.23 19.16 3.96
N ILE A 206 -21.81 20.11 4.69
CA ILE A 206 -23.19 20.55 4.48
C ILE A 206 -23.28 21.24 3.11
N THR A 207 -24.13 20.72 2.23
CA THR A 207 -24.29 21.22 0.85
C THR A 207 -25.61 21.95 0.63
N GLY A 208 -26.59 21.78 1.54
CA GLY A 208 -27.88 22.46 1.45
C GLY A 208 -28.63 22.46 2.78
N PHE A 209 -29.44 23.48 2.95
CA PHE A 209 -30.32 23.65 4.11
C PHE A 209 -31.76 23.31 3.72
N THR A 210 -32.44 22.47 4.51
CA THR A 210 -33.83 22.12 4.31
C THR A 210 -34.71 22.77 5.38
N ASP A 211 -34.41 22.50 6.65
CA ASP A 211 -35.08 23.07 7.81
C ASP A 211 -34.18 22.97 9.07
N THR A 212 -34.68 23.36 10.23
CA THR A 212 -33.91 23.39 11.48
C THR A 212 -33.44 22.03 11.95
N THR A 213 -34.00 20.94 11.43
CA THR A 213 -33.62 19.56 11.78
C THR A 213 -33.04 18.77 10.60
N HIS A 214 -33.10 19.33 9.38
CA HIS A 214 -32.64 18.63 8.17
C HIS A 214 -31.71 19.49 7.34
N VAL A 215 -30.60 18.88 6.93
CA VAL A 215 -29.66 19.42 5.93
C VAL A 215 -29.28 18.34 4.94
N THR A 216 -28.91 18.73 3.72
CA THR A 216 -28.21 17.86 2.79
C THR A 216 -26.71 18.02 2.99
N ALA A 217 -25.98 16.92 2.90
CA ALA A 217 -24.53 16.93 3.07
C ALA A 217 -23.88 15.89 2.15
N THR A 218 -22.61 16.07 1.86
CA THR A 218 -21.79 15.07 1.18
C THR A 218 -20.86 14.43 2.19
N ILE A 219 -20.78 13.08 2.18
CA ILE A 219 -19.82 12.34 2.97
C ILE A 219 -18.48 12.39 2.22
N ASP A 220 -17.47 13.00 2.85
CA ASP A 220 -16.13 13.19 2.27
C ASP A 220 -15.23 11.93 2.40
N GLY A 221 -15.84 10.78 2.63
CA GLY A 221 -15.21 9.47 2.73
C GLY A 221 -14.72 9.13 4.14
N PRO A 222 -14.48 7.84 4.42
CA PRO A 222 -13.81 7.44 5.63
C PRO A 222 -12.33 7.85 5.51
N ASN A 223 -11.84 8.50 6.53
CA ASN A 223 -10.38 8.73 6.68
C ASN A 223 -9.64 7.43 7.00
#